data_f40c5018cba04eebc8eac3c9225f6ba1
#
_entry.id   f40c5018cba04eebc8eac3c9225f6ba1
#
_cell.length_a   1.000
_cell.length_b   1.000
_cell.length_c   1.000
_cell.angle_alpha   90.00
_cell.angle_beta   90.00
_cell.angle_gamma   90.00
#
_symmetry.space_group_name_H-M   'P 1'
#
loop_
_entity.id
_entity.type
_entity.pdbx_description
1 polymer ?
#
loop_
_entity_poly.entity_id
_entity_poly.type
_entity_poly.pdbx_seq_one_letter_code
_entity_poly.pdbx_strand_id
1 'polypeptide(L)'
;MRCVGLSLLNLTLCTLALGSVGCRGVDADGDDSAGPTGDSDVGPGDADTYTDPTGESSDDATSGSTGSDSSTNSDTATDGEDEEAGVKFDLGDPGDSGDSGDSGGNGIPLTCDNIDMLPATSVGCEFFAVQFPSYPNALPFGISVGNPSAEPAMVTIEDMRGPGGTLREITSFEIQPTQSVLTPINGTGGVLAGESHMVSMVGLHEHAAFRVSSSVPVTAMQLFPVGGGLSHVSEASMLLPVNALDQSYLSAGWKQFSSYGSVVVVAIEDGTEVLTEDGDFMLDAFDAWHFSSGAEGTGFFVGADHPVAVFSGVDCTMVPEFPWYACDHLEEQMLPLSAWGTHYVGGRHPHRVPAINPEPEDVFWRIIGAVEDTTVTLTPPVAGGPIQLAQVGDWAGFSTAESFEATGDNPFLLVQYMSGCYNVITSSESPNNCDQGATGDPYMLQATPVEQWLTQLPFLTDSSYPRDFVTIMREQGTTVSLDCLGEIDDSHFTPIPGTIYEVGQVDLDIDGQGGEGDCVDGAQFLTADQPVGVSVGGVDWATSYGYPGGLSLNALWEPPLEPQG
;
A
#
# COMPACT_ATOMS: atom_id res chain seq x y z
N MET A 1 28.61 48.67 -30.83
CA MET A 1 29.31 48.24 -32.06
C MET A 1 29.18 46.74 -32.13
N ARG A 2 28.23 46.22 -32.92
CA ARG A 2 28.43 45.49 -34.20
C ARG A 2 29.34 44.26 -34.01
N CYS A 3 28.96 43.04 -34.35
CA CYS A 3 28.22 42.42 -35.49
C CYS A 3 27.64 41.07 -34.98
N VAL A 4 26.43 40.66 -35.16
CA VAL A 4 25.70 40.07 -36.29
C VAL A 4 26.53 39.07 -37.12
N GLY A 5 26.10 37.82 -37.09
CA GLY A 5 26.55 36.74 -37.96
C GLY A 5 25.57 35.57 -37.96
N LEU A 6 24.54 35.66 -38.82
CA LEU A 6 23.72 34.54 -39.30
C LEU A 6 24.61 33.57 -40.08
N SER A 7 24.38 32.28 -39.98
CA SER A 7 24.66 31.34 -41.06
C SER A 7 23.66 30.18 -41.10
N LEU A 8 23.03 30.10 -42.25
CA LEU A 8 21.99 29.18 -42.65
C LEU A 8 22.49 27.77 -43.00
N LEU A 9 21.54 26.84 -42.90
CA LEU A 9 21.31 25.63 -43.71
C LEU A 9 22.44 24.65 -44.01
N ASN A 10 22.20 23.40 -43.62
CA ASN A 10 22.31 22.28 -44.56
C ASN A 10 21.28 21.18 -44.27
N LEU A 11 20.22 21.18 -45.07
CA LEU A 11 19.37 20.05 -45.34
C LEU A 11 20.18 19.00 -46.12
N THR A 12 20.22 17.76 -45.66
CA THR A 12 20.61 16.65 -46.51
C THR A 12 19.49 15.63 -46.51
N LEU A 13 18.72 15.66 -47.59
CA LEU A 13 17.87 14.57 -48.03
C LEU A 13 18.74 13.33 -48.26
N CYS A 14 18.35 12.18 -47.67
CA CYS A 14 18.76 10.90 -48.21
C CYS A 14 17.53 10.10 -48.62
N THR A 15 17.43 9.93 -49.93
CA THR A 15 16.42 9.19 -50.67
C THR A 15 16.51 7.69 -50.44
N LEU A 16 15.31 7.08 -50.46
CA LEU A 16 15.06 5.64 -50.53
C LEU A 16 15.88 4.93 -51.62
N ALA A 17 16.37 3.76 -51.29
CA ALA A 17 16.64 2.69 -52.26
C ALA A 17 16.03 1.39 -51.78
N LEU A 18 14.97 1.00 -52.43
CA LEU A 18 14.40 -0.34 -52.44
C LEU A 18 15.39 -1.33 -53.08
N GLY A 19 15.71 -2.39 -52.37
CA GLY A 19 16.48 -3.52 -52.88
C GLY A 19 15.85 -4.84 -52.43
N SER A 20 15.07 -5.43 -53.30
CA SER A 20 14.52 -6.77 -53.22
C SER A 20 15.57 -7.82 -53.56
N VAL A 21 15.79 -8.79 -52.67
CA VAL A 21 16.42 -10.12 -52.97
C VAL A 21 15.75 -11.07 -51.99
N GLY A 22 14.91 -12.01 -52.30
CA GLY A 22 15.07 -13.10 -53.24
C GLY A 22 15.26 -14.34 -52.39
N CYS A 23 14.14 -15.11 -52.13
CA CYS A 23 14.16 -16.46 -51.52
C CYS A 23 15.01 -17.41 -52.39
N ARG A 24 15.87 -18.20 -51.75
CA ARG A 24 16.26 -19.52 -52.28
C ARG A 24 16.27 -20.52 -51.13
N GLY A 25 15.39 -21.52 -51.26
CA GLY A 25 15.43 -22.75 -50.53
C GLY A 25 16.56 -23.64 -51.07
N VAL A 26 17.06 -24.48 -50.23
CA VAL A 26 17.83 -25.69 -50.59
C VAL A 26 17.26 -26.84 -49.78
N ASP A 27 16.64 -27.75 -50.55
CA ASP A 27 16.33 -29.12 -50.10
C ASP A 27 17.58 -29.99 -50.14
N ALA A 28 17.53 -31.05 -49.38
CA ALA A 28 17.96 -32.40 -49.73
C ALA A 28 18.77 -33.11 -48.63
N ASP A 29 18.14 -34.04 -48.06
CA ASP A 29 18.30 -35.50 -48.18
C ASP A 29 19.33 -36.20 -47.25
N GLY A 30 18.75 -37.21 -46.64
CA GLY A 30 19.31 -38.57 -46.43
C GLY A 30 19.93 -38.77 -45.03
N ASP A 31 19.75 -39.78 -44.31
CA ASP A 31 19.16 -41.10 -44.45
C ASP A 31 19.43 -41.86 -43.13
N ASP A 32 18.46 -42.68 -42.76
CA ASP A 32 18.59 -43.97 -42.03
C ASP A 32 19.28 -44.10 -40.63
N SER A 33 18.57 -44.47 -39.58
CA SER A 33 18.26 -45.89 -39.30
C SER A 33 17.79 -46.13 -37.84
N ALA A 34 16.76 -46.99 -37.77
CA ALA A 34 16.44 -47.98 -36.75
C ALA A 34 15.94 -47.57 -35.37
N GLY A 35 14.67 -47.90 -35.14
CA GLY A 35 14.02 -48.07 -33.84
C GLY A 35 14.47 -49.37 -33.12
N PRO A 36 13.85 -49.70 -31.99
CA PRO A 36 12.52 -50.33 -31.99
C PRO A 36 11.53 -49.93 -30.87
N THR A 37 10.28 -49.96 -31.24
CA THR A 37 9.06 -50.45 -30.56
C THR A 37 9.07 -50.67 -29.05
N GLY A 38 8.09 -50.08 -28.39
CA GLY A 38 7.61 -50.43 -27.08
C GLY A 38 6.24 -49.82 -26.82
N ASP A 39 5.21 -50.52 -27.29
CA ASP A 39 3.82 -50.38 -26.99
C ASP A 39 3.56 -50.61 -25.49
N SER A 40 2.80 -49.77 -24.82
CA SER A 40 1.88 -50.21 -23.78
C SER A 40 0.84 -49.10 -23.49
N ASP A 41 -0.34 -49.35 -24.01
CA ASP A 41 -1.63 -48.87 -23.55
C ASP A 41 -1.78 -49.00 -22.04
N VAL A 42 -2.22 -47.95 -21.36
CA VAL A 42 -3.07 -48.05 -20.17
C VAL A 42 -4.11 -46.94 -20.21
N GLY A 43 -5.35 -47.36 -20.29
CA GLY A 43 -6.56 -46.53 -20.28
C GLY A 43 -6.91 -45.94 -18.91
N PRO A 44 -8.02 -45.19 -18.85
CA PRO A 44 -8.35 -44.28 -17.75
C PRO A 44 -8.92 -45.03 -16.56
N GLY A 45 -8.42 -44.72 -15.35
CA GLY A 45 -8.92 -45.23 -14.07
C GLY A 45 -9.50 -44.08 -13.24
N ASP A 46 -10.72 -44.21 -13.06
CA ASP A 46 -11.73 -43.92 -12.02
C ASP A 46 -11.40 -42.89 -10.94
N ALA A 47 -12.42 -42.02 -10.79
CA ALA A 47 -12.70 -41.14 -9.69
C ALA A 47 -12.94 -41.92 -8.38
N ASP A 48 -12.18 -41.60 -7.34
CA ASP A 48 -12.48 -42.02 -5.98
C ASP A 48 -13.24 -40.90 -5.23
N THR A 49 -14.50 -41.21 -5.02
CA THR A 49 -15.43 -40.52 -4.11
C THR A 49 -15.01 -40.79 -2.67
N TYR A 50 -14.76 -39.73 -1.91
CA TYR A 50 -14.61 -39.82 -0.47
C TYR A 50 -15.99 -39.64 0.19
N THR A 51 -16.46 -40.69 0.81
CA THR A 51 -17.73 -40.75 1.59
C THR A 51 -17.47 -40.37 3.04
N ASP A 52 -18.32 -39.46 3.50
CA ASP A 52 -18.58 -39.05 4.88
C ASP A 52 -19.06 -40.24 5.76
N PRO A 53 -18.60 -40.38 6.98
CA PRO A 53 -19.29 -41.20 7.98
C PRO A 53 -20.02 -40.34 8.99
N THR A 54 -21.34 -40.22 8.81
CA THR A 54 -22.29 -39.96 9.88
C THR A 54 -22.36 -41.14 10.87
N GLY A 55 -22.30 -40.84 12.16
CA GLY A 55 -22.52 -41.81 13.24
C GLY A 55 -23.17 -41.12 14.43
N GLU A 56 -24.48 -41.18 14.45
CA GLU A 56 -25.32 -40.89 15.63
C GLU A 56 -25.14 -41.91 16.74
N SER A 57 -25.33 -41.47 17.97
CA SER A 57 -26.29 -41.97 19.01
C SER A 57 -25.70 -41.71 20.40
N SER A 58 -26.38 -41.08 21.18
CA SER A 58 -27.56 -41.25 22.05
C SER A 58 -27.19 -41.43 23.51
N ASP A 59 -27.80 -40.52 24.30
CA ASP A 59 -28.41 -40.72 25.63
C ASP A 59 -27.51 -41.23 26.81
N ASP A 60 -27.50 -40.56 27.93
CA ASP A 60 -28.53 -40.63 28.95
C ASP A 60 -28.21 -39.77 30.19
N ALA A 61 -29.27 -39.31 30.77
CA ALA A 61 -29.55 -38.54 31.95
C ALA A 61 -28.88 -39.02 33.27
N THR A 62 -28.73 -38.15 34.24
CA THR A 62 -29.51 -38.03 35.50
C THR A 62 -28.74 -37.19 36.52
N SER A 63 -29.35 -36.14 36.96
CA SER A 63 -29.99 -35.84 38.26
C SER A 63 -29.15 -35.64 39.50
N GLY A 64 -29.45 -34.57 40.23
CA GLY A 64 -29.36 -34.44 41.66
C GLY A 64 -28.69 -33.15 42.13
N SER A 65 -29.38 -32.12 42.41
CA SER A 65 -30.24 -31.86 43.58
C SER A 65 -29.48 -31.16 44.72
N THR A 66 -30.01 -29.98 45.03
CA THR A 66 -30.24 -29.32 46.31
C THR A 66 -29.10 -28.68 47.09
N GLY A 67 -29.38 -27.44 47.47
CA GLY A 67 -28.85 -26.80 48.64
C GLY A 67 -28.99 -25.28 48.63
N SER A 68 -30.17 -24.81 48.99
CA SER A 68 -30.46 -23.44 49.44
C SER A 68 -29.59 -23.05 50.62
N ASP A 69 -29.17 -21.79 50.69
CA ASP A 69 -29.64 -20.94 51.77
C ASP A 69 -29.35 -19.47 51.56
N SER A 70 -30.32 -18.72 51.91
CA SER A 70 -30.48 -17.29 51.96
C SER A 70 -29.63 -16.63 53.04
N SER A 71 -29.11 -15.42 52.73
CA SER A 71 -29.13 -14.36 53.73
C SER A 71 -29.16 -12.97 53.06
N THR A 72 -30.21 -12.29 53.39
CA THR A 72 -30.49 -10.87 53.18
C THR A 72 -29.45 -9.96 53.81
N ASN A 73 -29.04 -8.86 53.11
CA ASN A 73 -29.19 -7.49 53.64
C ASN A 73 -28.82 -6.40 52.62
N SER A 74 -29.85 -5.63 52.36
CA SER A 74 -29.98 -4.15 52.38
C SER A 74 -28.98 -3.27 51.66
N ASP A 75 -29.55 -2.65 50.63
CA ASP A 75 -29.52 -1.22 50.25
C ASP A 75 -28.22 -0.44 50.44
N THR A 76 -27.62 -0.10 49.36
CA THR A 76 -27.37 1.32 49.01
C THR A 76 -27.23 1.41 47.49
N ALA A 77 -28.17 2.08 46.89
CA ALA A 77 -28.05 2.55 45.51
C ALA A 77 -26.94 3.58 45.41
N THR A 78 -25.92 3.28 44.63
CA THR A 78 -25.11 4.29 43.99
C THR A 78 -25.23 4.05 42.50
N ASP A 79 -25.88 5.01 41.86
CA ASP A 79 -25.87 5.17 40.42
C ASP A 79 -24.40 5.18 39.97
N GLY A 80 -23.92 4.09 39.47
CA GLY A 80 -22.72 3.99 38.68
C GLY A 80 -23.17 4.13 37.23
N GLU A 81 -22.94 5.28 36.67
CA GLU A 81 -22.95 5.46 35.23
C GLU A 81 -21.86 4.54 34.70
N ASP A 82 -22.26 3.52 33.94
CA ASP A 82 -21.37 2.71 33.13
C ASP A 82 -20.77 3.68 32.08
N GLU A 83 -19.58 4.20 32.33
CA GLU A 83 -18.78 4.86 31.32
C GLU A 83 -18.40 3.78 30.29
N GLU A 84 -19.12 3.73 29.17
CA GLU A 84 -18.69 3.03 27.97
C GLU A 84 -17.31 3.57 27.58
N ALA A 85 -16.29 2.70 27.66
CA ALA A 85 -14.94 3.00 27.22
C ALA A 85 -14.93 3.01 25.66
N GLY A 86 -15.46 4.07 25.06
CA GLY A 86 -15.25 4.36 23.66
C GLY A 86 -13.79 4.68 23.42
N VAL A 87 -13.17 4.10 22.41
CA VAL A 87 -11.85 4.47 21.95
C VAL A 87 -11.90 5.94 21.54
N LYS A 88 -11.26 6.81 22.31
CA LYS A 88 -11.19 8.24 22.02
C LYS A 88 -9.96 8.46 21.17
N PHE A 89 -10.14 8.79 19.90
CA PHE A 89 -9.06 9.34 19.09
C PHE A 89 -8.69 10.73 19.64
N ASP A 90 -7.57 10.82 20.33
CA ASP A 90 -6.99 12.10 20.71
C ASP A 90 -6.04 12.55 19.59
N LEU A 91 -6.57 13.33 18.67
CA LEU A 91 -5.77 14.00 17.65
C LEU A 91 -5.06 15.18 18.33
N GLY A 92 -3.87 14.93 18.92
CA GLY A 92 -3.07 15.96 19.58
C GLY A 92 -2.82 17.14 18.64
N ASP A 93 -3.11 18.34 19.13
CA ASP A 93 -2.74 19.61 18.46
C ASP A 93 -1.20 19.72 18.45
N PRO A 94 -0.53 19.77 17.28
CA PRO A 94 0.93 19.84 17.19
C PRO A 94 1.54 21.16 17.69
N GLY A 95 0.73 22.03 18.34
CA GLY A 95 1.12 23.39 18.77
C GLY A 95 1.27 23.63 20.28
N ASP A 96 0.93 22.69 21.18
CA ASP A 96 0.97 22.96 22.62
C ASP A 96 2.11 22.22 23.33
N SER A 97 3.28 22.80 23.30
CA SER A 97 4.42 22.40 24.16
C SER A 97 4.32 23.09 25.52
N GLY A 98 3.59 22.49 26.45
CA GLY A 98 3.75 22.80 27.87
C GLY A 98 2.48 23.01 28.66
N ASP A 99 1.89 21.96 29.17
CA ASP A 99 1.54 21.88 30.59
C ASP A 99 1.32 20.41 31.02
N SER A 100 2.16 19.92 31.89
CA SER A 100 2.04 18.59 32.49
C SER A 100 1.01 18.64 33.61
N GLY A 101 -0.20 18.14 33.34
CA GLY A 101 -1.14 17.79 34.39
C GLY A 101 -2.59 18.15 34.12
N ASP A 102 -3.28 17.39 33.32
CA ASP A 102 -4.64 16.92 33.61
C ASP A 102 -5.03 15.79 32.66
N SER A 103 -5.17 14.57 33.17
CA SER A 103 -5.71 13.43 32.45
C SER A 103 -7.25 13.54 32.43
N GLY A 104 -7.77 14.37 31.56
CA GLY A 104 -9.18 14.65 31.40
C GLY A 104 -9.48 15.41 30.11
N GLY A 105 -8.85 15.01 28.99
CA GLY A 105 -9.14 15.58 27.67
C GLY A 105 -10.59 15.27 27.29
N ASN A 106 -11.45 16.29 27.31
CA ASN A 106 -12.74 16.28 26.61
C ASN A 106 -12.47 16.36 25.09
N GLY A 107 -11.76 15.37 24.51
CA GLY A 107 -11.62 15.25 23.08
C GLY A 107 -13.01 15.13 22.45
N ILE A 108 -13.27 15.85 21.38
CA ILE A 108 -14.50 15.69 20.58
C ILE A 108 -14.37 14.32 19.90
N PRO A 109 -15.31 13.36 20.11
CA PRO A 109 -15.25 12.09 19.43
C PRO A 109 -15.23 12.28 17.91
N LEU A 110 -14.35 11.60 17.20
CA LEU A 110 -14.33 11.60 15.74
C LEU A 110 -15.58 10.88 15.23
N THR A 111 -16.37 11.54 14.41
CA THR A 111 -17.59 11.01 13.78
C THR A 111 -17.65 11.46 12.33
N CYS A 112 -18.45 10.79 11.51
CA CYS A 112 -18.65 11.19 10.12
C CYS A 112 -19.31 12.59 9.99
N ASP A 113 -20.01 13.05 11.00
CA ASP A 113 -20.63 14.39 11.00
C ASP A 113 -19.63 15.54 11.28
N ASN A 114 -18.48 15.25 11.88
CA ASN A 114 -17.50 16.27 12.27
C ASN A 114 -16.11 16.07 11.66
N ILE A 115 -15.93 15.04 10.84
CA ILE A 115 -14.61 14.64 10.31
C ILE A 115 -13.95 15.77 9.50
N ASP A 116 -14.72 16.55 8.76
CA ASP A 116 -14.21 17.70 7.98
C ASP A 116 -13.82 18.91 8.85
N MET A 117 -14.14 18.89 10.15
CA MET A 117 -13.80 19.96 11.09
C MET A 117 -12.54 19.64 11.91
N LEU A 118 -12.02 18.44 11.77
CA LEU A 118 -10.87 17.93 12.52
C LEU A 118 -9.66 17.79 11.58
N PRO A 119 -8.43 17.75 12.11
CA PRO A 119 -7.25 17.45 11.32
C PRO A 119 -7.43 16.17 10.52
N ALA A 120 -7.11 16.19 9.23
CA ALA A 120 -7.23 15.05 8.38
C ALA A 120 -6.21 13.95 8.75
N THR A 121 -6.65 12.70 8.71
CA THR A 121 -5.81 11.52 8.92
C THR A 121 -6.15 10.45 7.88
N SER A 122 -5.49 9.30 7.94
CA SER A 122 -5.85 8.12 7.15
C SER A 122 -7.17 7.45 7.55
N VAL A 123 -7.83 7.93 8.61
CA VAL A 123 -9.14 7.45 9.06
C VAL A 123 -10.23 8.39 8.56
N GLY A 124 -11.28 7.83 7.96
CA GLY A 124 -12.35 8.62 7.38
C GLY A 124 -13.64 7.86 7.15
N CYS A 125 -14.60 8.52 6.49
CA CYS A 125 -15.94 7.95 6.27
C CYS A 125 -16.28 7.75 4.78
N GLU A 126 -15.49 8.30 3.89
CA GLU A 126 -15.66 8.17 2.44
C GLU A 126 -14.31 8.07 1.75
N PHE A 127 -14.18 7.10 0.83
CA PHE A 127 -12.95 6.83 0.10
C PHE A 127 -13.27 6.50 -1.35
N PHE A 128 -12.31 6.75 -2.25
CA PHE A 128 -12.38 6.31 -3.65
C PHE A 128 -11.28 5.30 -3.92
N ALA A 129 -11.66 4.18 -4.55
CA ALA A 129 -10.78 3.12 -4.97
C ALA A 129 -10.83 2.94 -6.49
N VAL A 130 -9.76 2.46 -7.10
CA VAL A 130 -9.70 2.20 -8.54
C VAL A 130 -8.90 0.95 -8.83
N GLN A 131 -9.38 0.11 -9.74
CA GLN A 131 -8.61 -1.04 -10.18
C GLN A 131 -7.48 -0.58 -11.11
N PHE A 132 -6.30 -0.39 -10.52
CA PHE A 132 -5.09 0.11 -11.18
C PHE A 132 -4.60 -0.85 -12.29
N PRO A 133 -3.85 -0.39 -13.29
CA PRO A 133 -3.23 -1.26 -14.28
C PRO A 133 -2.27 -2.28 -13.64
N SER A 134 -2.50 -3.56 -13.89
CA SER A 134 -1.64 -4.63 -13.43
C SER A 134 -1.42 -5.68 -14.52
N TYR A 135 -0.45 -6.55 -14.32
CA TYR A 135 -0.22 -7.69 -15.21
C TYR A 135 -1.51 -8.52 -15.35
N PRO A 136 -1.86 -9.01 -16.57
CA PRO A 136 -3.11 -9.74 -16.77
C PRO A 136 -3.28 -10.91 -15.79
N ASN A 137 -4.25 -10.80 -14.92
CA ASN A 137 -4.58 -11.75 -13.89
C ASN A 137 -6.10 -11.97 -13.84
N ALA A 138 -6.54 -13.19 -13.51
CA ALA A 138 -7.95 -13.53 -13.33
C ALA A 138 -8.41 -13.38 -11.89
N LEU A 139 -7.50 -13.06 -10.97
CA LEU A 139 -7.79 -12.86 -9.56
C LEU A 139 -8.47 -11.50 -9.33
N PRO A 140 -9.25 -11.38 -8.25
CA PRO A 140 -10.04 -10.19 -8.01
C PRO A 140 -9.20 -8.98 -7.57
N PHE A 141 -9.69 -7.80 -7.91
CA PHE A 141 -9.43 -6.58 -7.18
C PHE A 141 -10.24 -6.60 -5.90
N GLY A 142 -9.70 -6.16 -4.78
CA GLY A 142 -10.34 -6.17 -3.48
C GLY A 142 -10.23 -4.85 -2.75
N ILE A 143 -11.22 -4.60 -1.90
CA ILE A 143 -11.24 -3.46 -0.96
C ILE A 143 -11.36 -4.05 0.45
N SER A 144 -10.42 -3.73 1.32
CA SER A 144 -10.44 -4.08 2.73
C SER A 144 -10.76 -2.86 3.58
N VAL A 145 -11.69 -3.02 4.52
CA VAL A 145 -12.11 -1.95 5.43
C VAL A 145 -11.98 -2.45 6.86
N GLY A 146 -11.34 -1.67 7.72
CA GLY A 146 -11.19 -1.95 9.14
C GLY A 146 -11.94 -0.94 10.00
N ASN A 147 -12.57 -1.43 11.05
CA ASN A 147 -13.32 -0.60 11.99
C ASN A 147 -12.54 -0.40 13.29
N PRO A 148 -11.82 0.73 13.45
CA PRO A 148 -11.11 1.05 14.69
C PRO A 148 -12.03 1.66 15.77
N SER A 149 -13.30 1.92 15.46
CA SER A 149 -14.23 2.55 16.39
C SER A 149 -14.83 1.54 17.38
N ALA A 150 -15.44 2.05 18.45
CA ALA A 150 -16.13 1.22 19.44
C ALA A 150 -17.54 0.78 19.00
N GLU A 151 -18.06 1.36 17.90
CA GLU A 151 -19.38 1.05 17.37
C GLU A 151 -19.30 0.28 16.07
N PRO A 152 -20.32 -0.57 15.74
CA PRO A 152 -20.37 -1.24 14.45
C PRO A 152 -20.40 -0.25 13.28
N ALA A 153 -19.58 -0.48 12.27
CA ALA A 153 -19.54 0.29 11.03
C ALA A 153 -20.46 -0.33 9.98
N MET A 154 -21.41 0.41 9.45
CA MET A 154 -22.14 0.02 8.23
C MET A 154 -21.38 0.55 7.03
N VAL A 155 -20.82 -0.33 6.24
CA VAL A 155 -20.02 0.00 5.04
C VAL A 155 -20.82 -0.30 3.79
N THR A 156 -20.76 0.63 2.81
CA THR A 156 -21.36 0.46 1.48
C THR A 156 -20.31 0.72 0.40
N ILE A 157 -20.23 -0.18 -0.59
CA ILE A 157 -19.38 -0.02 -1.77
C ILE A 157 -20.29 0.19 -2.98
N GLU A 158 -20.00 1.23 -3.76
CA GLU A 158 -20.81 1.69 -4.89
C GLU A 158 -19.95 2.02 -6.11
N ASP A 159 -20.56 1.98 -7.31
CA ASP A 159 -20.02 2.52 -8.55
C ASP A 159 -21.06 3.37 -9.30
N MET A 160 -20.65 4.03 -10.38
CA MET A 160 -21.55 4.84 -11.22
C MET A 160 -22.06 4.08 -12.46
N ARG A 161 -22.11 2.74 -12.42
CA ARG A 161 -22.53 1.89 -13.55
C ARG A 161 -23.97 1.38 -13.44
N GLY A 162 -24.80 2.05 -12.66
CA GLY A 162 -26.25 1.81 -12.64
C GLY A 162 -26.94 2.20 -13.97
N PRO A 163 -28.20 1.84 -14.16
CA PRO A 163 -28.95 2.14 -15.38
C PRO A 163 -28.95 3.65 -15.69
N GLY A 164 -28.40 4.02 -16.85
CA GLY A 164 -28.31 5.42 -17.29
C GLY A 164 -27.19 6.24 -16.64
N GLY A 165 -26.13 5.59 -16.13
CA GLY A 165 -25.03 6.26 -15.47
C GLY A 165 -25.41 6.76 -14.06
N THR A 166 -26.20 5.97 -13.33
CA THR A 166 -26.57 6.29 -11.95
C THR A 166 -25.73 5.47 -10.96
N LEU A 167 -25.66 5.96 -9.73
CA LEU A 167 -25.03 5.26 -8.64
C LEU A 167 -25.64 3.86 -8.45
N ARG A 168 -24.80 2.83 -8.30
CA ARG A 168 -25.15 1.44 -8.10
C ARG A 168 -24.50 0.93 -6.84
N GLU A 169 -25.30 0.53 -5.85
CA GLU A 169 -24.79 -0.23 -4.71
C GLU A 169 -24.31 -1.61 -5.19
N ILE A 170 -23.05 -1.91 -4.90
CA ILE A 170 -22.44 -3.21 -5.21
C ILE A 170 -22.66 -4.15 -4.05
N THR A 171 -22.37 -3.70 -2.84
CA THR A 171 -22.55 -4.46 -1.62
C THR A 171 -22.62 -3.53 -0.41
N SER A 172 -23.27 -4.02 0.65
CA SER A 172 -23.29 -3.34 1.96
C SER A 172 -23.20 -4.38 3.06
N PHE A 173 -22.40 -4.10 4.10
CA PHE A 173 -22.15 -5.02 5.21
C PHE A 173 -21.78 -4.27 6.49
N GLU A 174 -21.91 -4.97 7.63
CA GLU A 174 -21.57 -4.43 8.96
C GLU A 174 -20.22 -5.00 9.41
N ILE A 175 -19.35 -4.14 9.93
CA ILE A 175 -18.07 -4.52 10.52
C ILE A 175 -18.13 -4.23 12.02
N GLN A 176 -17.91 -5.24 12.85
CA GLN A 176 -17.85 -5.09 14.29
C GLN A 176 -16.59 -4.31 14.71
N PRO A 177 -16.59 -3.67 15.89
CA PRO A 177 -15.40 -3.03 16.44
C PRO A 177 -14.16 -3.93 16.38
N THR A 178 -13.01 -3.36 16.03
CA THR A 178 -11.70 -4.03 15.94
C THR A 178 -11.64 -5.18 14.91
N GLN A 179 -12.57 -5.21 13.95
CA GLN A 179 -12.57 -6.19 12.87
C GLN A 179 -12.35 -5.53 11.52
N SER A 180 -12.00 -6.34 10.54
CA SER A 180 -11.89 -5.95 9.13
C SER A 180 -12.67 -6.89 8.23
N VAL A 181 -13.02 -6.39 7.04
CA VAL A 181 -13.67 -7.18 5.98
C VAL A 181 -12.99 -6.86 4.66
N LEU A 182 -12.38 -7.88 4.05
CA LEU A 182 -11.91 -7.83 2.67
C LEU A 182 -13.05 -8.22 1.73
N THR A 183 -13.39 -7.36 0.79
CA THR A 183 -14.41 -7.57 -0.23
C THR A 183 -13.76 -7.70 -1.60
N PRO A 184 -13.65 -8.92 -2.18
CA PRO A 184 -13.26 -9.09 -3.57
C PRO A 184 -14.35 -8.51 -4.48
N ILE A 185 -13.97 -7.58 -5.37
CA ILE A 185 -14.93 -6.83 -6.21
C ILE A 185 -15.21 -7.57 -7.50
N ASN A 186 -14.21 -7.80 -8.32
CA ASN A 186 -14.33 -8.47 -9.62
C ASN A 186 -13.42 -9.70 -9.70
N GLY A 187 -13.25 -10.28 -10.89
CA GLY A 187 -12.45 -11.49 -11.04
C GLY A 187 -13.15 -12.74 -10.48
N THR A 188 -12.38 -13.80 -10.28
CA THR A 188 -12.92 -15.08 -9.81
C THR A 188 -13.29 -14.98 -8.32
N GLY A 189 -14.56 -15.11 -8.01
CA GLY A 189 -15.07 -15.04 -6.64
C GLY A 189 -15.48 -13.63 -6.18
N GLY A 190 -15.28 -12.61 -6.99
CA GLY A 190 -15.71 -11.25 -6.67
C GLY A 190 -17.21 -11.03 -6.78
N VAL A 191 -17.72 -10.02 -6.07
CA VAL A 191 -19.15 -9.64 -6.06
C VAL A 191 -19.66 -9.19 -7.43
N LEU A 192 -18.78 -8.66 -8.30
CA LEU A 192 -19.01 -8.30 -9.70
C LEU A 192 -18.27 -9.25 -10.65
N ALA A 193 -18.28 -10.54 -10.37
CA ALA A 193 -17.60 -11.54 -11.20
C ALA A 193 -18.03 -11.43 -12.68
N GLY A 194 -17.03 -11.26 -13.57
CA GLY A 194 -17.25 -11.09 -15.02
C GLY A 194 -17.35 -9.64 -15.50
N GLU A 195 -17.34 -8.65 -14.62
CA GLU A 195 -17.13 -7.23 -14.96
C GLU A 195 -15.65 -6.87 -14.84
N SER A 196 -15.18 -5.93 -15.68
CA SER A 196 -13.85 -5.35 -15.59
C SER A 196 -13.96 -3.84 -15.35
N HIS A 197 -13.21 -3.38 -14.34
CA HIS A 197 -13.07 -1.96 -14.01
C HIS A 197 -11.62 -1.49 -14.16
N MET A 198 -10.72 -2.40 -14.55
CA MET A 198 -9.28 -2.10 -14.66
C MET A 198 -9.03 -0.98 -15.67
N VAL A 199 -8.30 0.03 -15.23
CA VAL A 199 -7.88 1.20 -16.00
C VAL A 199 -6.63 0.83 -16.81
N SER A 200 -6.81 -0.01 -17.85
CA SER A 200 -5.70 -0.71 -18.54
C SER A 200 -5.07 0.05 -19.71
N MET A 201 -5.70 1.11 -20.20
CA MET A 201 -5.21 1.89 -21.35
C MET A 201 -5.11 3.37 -20.99
N VAL A 202 -4.12 4.05 -21.56
CA VAL A 202 -4.00 5.51 -21.44
C VAL A 202 -5.26 6.21 -21.97
N GLY A 203 -5.76 7.17 -21.21
CA GLY A 203 -6.94 7.97 -21.53
C GLY A 203 -8.06 7.86 -20.50
N LEU A 204 -9.25 8.37 -20.90
CA LEU A 204 -10.43 8.40 -20.06
C LEU A 204 -11.07 7.02 -19.88
N HIS A 205 -11.41 6.71 -18.65
CA HIS A 205 -12.20 5.56 -18.23
C HIS A 205 -13.43 6.05 -17.46
N GLU A 206 -14.55 6.17 -18.15
CA GLU A 206 -15.80 6.62 -17.55
C GLU A 206 -16.28 5.65 -16.48
N HIS A 207 -16.63 6.17 -15.29
CA HIS A 207 -17.20 5.41 -14.17
C HIS A 207 -16.33 4.21 -13.74
N ALA A 208 -15.01 4.39 -13.70
CA ALA A 208 -14.05 3.33 -13.36
C ALA A 208 -13.83 3.18 -11.85
N ALA A 209 -14.09 4.22 -11.08
CA ALA A 209 -13.85 4.24 -9.64
C ALA A 209 -14.99 3.62 -8.83
N PHE A 210 -14.63 3.20 -7.62
CA PHE A 210 -15.55 2.74 -6.58
C PHE A 210 -15.56 3.75 -5.44
N ARG A 211 -16.72 3.98 -4.86
CA ARG A 211 -16.87 4.73 -3.62
C ARG A 211 -17.11 3.78 -2.46
N VAL A 212 -16.37 3.96 -1.38
CA VAL A 212 -16.55 3.28 -0.10
C VAL A 212 -17.09 4.31 0.88
N SER A 213 -18.23 4.07 1.48
CA SER A 213 -18.81 4.93 2.51
C SER A 213 -19.08 4.15 3.79
N SER A 214 -18.92 4.80 4.95
CA SER A 214 -19.13 4.19 6.26
C SER A 214 -19.95 5.08 7.18
N SER A 215 -20.70 4.44 8.09
CA SER A 215 -21.51 5.16 9.11
C SER A 215 -20.67 5.70 10.28
N VAL A 216 -19.47 5.20 10.47
CA VAL A 216 -18.48 5.65 11.47
C VAL A 216 -17.10 5.71 10.81
N PRO A 217 -16.15 6.48 11.35
CA PRO A 217 -14.80 6.54 10.80
C PRO A 217 -14.11 5.16 10.76
N VAL A 218 -13.55 4.83 9.59
CA VAL A 218 -12.89 3.54 9.29
C VAL A 218 -11.53 3.80 8.65
N THR A 219 -10.69 2.77 8.58
CA THR A 219 -9.52 2.74 7.70
C THR A 219 -9.82 1.83 6.51
N ALA A 220 -9.24 2.14 5.35
CA ALA A 220 -9.45 1.37 4.14
C ALA A 220 -8.16 1.18 3.35
N MET A 221 -8.05 0.04 2.67
CA MET A 221 -7.00 -0.22 1.68
C MET A 221 -7.57 -0.95 0.48
N GLN A 222 -6.95 -0.80 -0.67
CA GLN A 222 -7.22 -1.64 -1.84
C GLN A 222 -6.06 -2.60 -2.07
N LEU A 223 -6.40 -3.77 -2.63
CA LEU A 223 -5.45 -4.83 -2.97
C LEU A 223 -5.68 -5.27 -4.41
N PHE A 224 -4.62 -5.39 -5.18
CA PHE A 224 -4.74 -5.90 -6.53
C PHE A 224 -3.47 -6.62 -7.01
N PRO A 225 -3.62 -7.88 -7.45
CA PRO A 225 -4.78 -8.78 -7.20
C PRO A 225 -4.80 -9.30 -5.76
N VAL A 226 -5.99 -9.64 -5.25
CA VAL A 226 -6.13 -10.36 -3.98
C VAL A 226 -5.65 -11.79 -4.13
N GLY A 227 -4.94 -12.32 -3.12
CA GLY A 227 -4.59 -13.73 -3.06
C GLY A 227 -3.11 -14.04 -2.83
N GLY A 228 -2.30 -13.08 -2.43
CA GLY A 228 -0.90 -13.29 -2.06
C GLY A 228 -0.13 -14.07 -3.12
N GLY A 229 0.62 -15.10 -2.74
CA GLY A 229 1.44 -15.93 -3.62
C GLY A 229 0.70 -16.63 -4.75
N LEU A 230 -0.63 -16.75 -4.70
CA LEU A 230 -1.41 -17.24 -5.83
C LEU A 230 -1.46 -16.24 -7.00
N SER A 231 -1.28 -14.96 -6.71
CA SER A 231 -1.27 -13.90 -7.71
C SER A 231 0.10 -13.70 -8.37
N HIS A 232 1.17 -13.85 -7.61
CA HIS A 232 2.56 -13.53 -7.97
C HIS A 232 2.82 -12.07 -8.32
N VAL A 233 1.86 -11.18 -8.13
CA VAL A 233 1.93 -9.76 -8.47
C VAL A 233 0.98 -8.91 -7.60
N SER A 234 0.71 -9.32 -6.38
CA SER A 234 -0.21 -8.61 -5.47
C SER A 234 0.48 -7.41 -4.82
N GLU A 235 -0.24 -6.30 -4.75
CA GLU A 235 0.16 -5.10 -4.01
C GLU A 235 -1.04 -4.56 -3.23
N ALA A 236 -0.77 -3.80 -2.17
CA ALA A 236 -1.78 -3.10 -1.39
C ALA A 236 -1.46 -1.60 -1.31
N SER A 237 -2.48 -0.79 -1.38
CA SER A 237 -2.39 0.65 -1.21
C SER A 237 -3.38 1.12 -0.14
N MET A 238 -2.90 1.91 0.82
CA MET A 238 -3.80 2.60 1.75
C MET A 238 -4.65 3.61 1.00
N LEU A 239 -5.96 3.62 1.26
CA LEU A 239 -6.86 4.62 0.71
C LEU A 239 -6.91 5.84 1.63
N LEU A 240 -6.79 7.02 1.02
CA LEU A 240 -6.96 8.29 1.70
C LEU A 240 -8.44 8.68 1.71
N PRO A 241 -8.99 9.11 2.85
CA PRO A 241 -10.38 9.56 2.89
C PRO A 241 -10.55 10.89 2.13
N VAL A 242 -11.77 11.13 1.64
CA VAL A 242 -12.09 12.30 0.81
C VAL A 242 -11.68 13.62 1.47
N ASN A 243 -11.83 13.75 2.79
CA ASN A 243 -11.43 14.94 3.53
C ASN A 243 -9.90 15.14 3.67
N ALA A 244 -9.12 14.18 3.22
CA ALA A 244 -7.64 14.25 3.18
C ALA A 244 -7.09 14.40 1.75
N LEU A 245 -7.94 14.38 0.73
CA LEU A 245 -7.54 14.61 -0.66
C LEU A 245 -7.24 16.09 -0.89
N ASP A 246 -6.37 16.36 -1.85
CA ASP A 246 -5.93 17.71 -2.22
C ASP A 246 -5.86 17.84 -3.76
N GLN A 247 -5.29 18.92 -4.23
CA GLN A 247 -5.29 19.35 -5.62
C GLN A 247 -3.94 19.17 -6.32
N SER A 248 -2.86 18.83 -5.59
CA SER A 248 -1.51 18.77 -6.14
C SER A 248 -0.76 17.52 -5.69
N TYR A 249 -0.17 16.81 -6.67
CA TYR A 249 0.53 15.55 -6.45
C TYR A 249 1.78 15.42 -7.34
N LEU A 250 2.73 14.61 -6.90
CA LEU A 250 3.81 14.07 -7.71
C LEU A 250 3.81 12.54 -7.61
N SER A 251 4.02 11.87 -8.74
CA SER A 251 4.04 10.43 -8.81
C SER A 251 5.32 9.84 -8.21
N ALA A 252 5.22 8.63 -7.66
CA ALA A 252 6.33 7.74 -7.39
C ALA A 252 6.20 6.47 -8.25
N GLY A 253 7.30 5.84 -8.62
CA GLY A 253 7.27 4.63 -9.42
C GLY A 253 8.65 4.00 -9.50
N TRP A 254 8.83 3.04 -10.40
CA TRP A 254 10.10 2.39 -10.67
C TRP A 254 10.27 2.12 -12.15
N LYS A 255 11.53 1.98 -12.59
CA LYS A 255 11.87 1.64 -13.97
C LYS A 255 11.25 0.32 -14.37
N GLN A 256 10.57 0.32 -15.50
CA GLN A 256 9.78 -0.80 -15.95
C GLN A 256 10.55 -1.82 -16.76
N PHE A 257 10.04 -3.06 -16.75
CA PHE A 257 10.54 -4.15 -17.57
C PHE A 257 9.95 -4.14 -18.99
N SER A 258 8.66 -3.87 -19.15
CA SER A 258 7.96 -4.07 -20.45
C SER A 258 6.98 -2.98 -20.87
N SER A 259 6.58 -2.09 -19.99
CA SER A 259 5.58 -1.04 -20.26
C SER A 259 6.00 0.33 -19.70
N TYR A 260 5.07 1.23 -19.49
CA TYR A 260 5.36 2.58 -19.00
C TYR A 260 4.79 2.72 -17.59
N GLY A 261 5.38 3.58 -16.73
CA GLY A 261 4.80 3.98 -15.46
C GLY A 261 3.37 4.47 -15.65
N SER A 262 2.54 4.19 -14.68
CA SER A 262 1.13 4.56 -14.71
C SER A 262 0.84 5.57 -13.62
N VAL A 263 0.11 6.62 -13.97
CA VAL A 263 -0.55 7.52 -13.02
C VAL A 263 -2.03 7.50 -13.34
N VAL A 264 -2.86 7.24 -12.36
CA VAL A 264 -4.31 7.23 -12.49
C VAL A 264 -4.89 8.31 -11.59
N VAL A 265 -5.62 9.24 -12.18
CA VAL A 265 -6.32 10.32 -11.47
C VAL A 265 -7.80 9.99 -11.43
N VAL A 266 -8.39 9.98 -10.27
CA VAL A 266 -9.82 9.74 -10.04
C VAL A 266 -10.47 11.04 -9.57
N ALA A 267 -11.48 11.52 -10.31
CA ALA A 267 -12.30 12.66 -9.91
C ALA A 267 -13.38 12.21 -8.91
N ILE A 268 -13.55 13.02 -7.86
CA ILE A 268 -14.58 12.82 -6.84
C ILE A 268 -15.77 13.78 -7.02
N GLU A 269 -15.61 14.82 -7.85
CA GLU A 269 -16.61 15.81 -8.18
C GLU A 269 -16.79 15.95 -9.69
N ASP A 270 -18.03 16.29 -10.14
CA ASP A 270 -18.33 16.52 -11.55
C ASP A 270 -17.65 17.78 -12.06
N GLY A 271 -17.07 17.71 -13.26
CA GLY A 271 -16.46 18.85 -13.93
C GLY A 271 -15.09 19.23 -13.39
N THR A 272 -14.37 18.30 -12.77
CA THR A 272 -12.98 18.48 -12.30
C THR A 272 -12.03 18.67 -13.50
N GLU A 273 -11.29 19.80 -13.52
CA GLU A 273 -10.20 20.05 -14.47
C GLU A 273 -8.88 19.55 -13.91
N VAL A 274 -8.27 18.58 -14.60
CA VAL A 274 -6.96 18.02 -14.24
C VAL A 274 -5.89 18.64 -15.12
N LEU A 275 -4.83 19.16 -14.51
CA LEU A 275 -3.72 19.90 -15.11
C LEU A 275 -2.45 19.08 -15.05
N THR A 276 -1.84 18.77 -16.18
CA THR A 276 -0.59 17.99 -16.25
C THR A 276 0.33 18.54 -17.34
N GLU A 277 1.56 18.06 -17.39
CA GLU A 277 2.49 18.37 -18.49
C GLU A 277 2.00 17.86 -19.86
N ASP A 278 1.15 16.84 -19.88
CA ASP A 278 0.58 16.26 -21.12
C ASP A 278 -0.68 16.99 -21.60
N GLY A 279 -1.21 17.96 -20.84
CA GLY A 279 -2.37 18.79 -21.16
C GLY A 279 -3.43 18.79 -20.04
N ASP A 280 -4.54 19.48 -20.34
CA ASP A 280 -5.66 19.67 -19.42
C ASP A 280 -6.82 18.75 -19.82
N PHE A 281 -7.47 18.11 -18.83
CA PHE A 281 -8.51 17.11 -19.04
C PHE A 281 -9.67 17.38 -18.09
N MET A 282 -10.90 17.13 -18.57
CA MET A 282 -12.12 17.23 -17.75
C MET A 282 -12.60 15.86 -17.36
N LEU A 283 -12.93 15.68 -16.09
CA LEU A 283 -13.46 14.45 -15.51
C LEU A 283 -14.77 14.75 -14.77
N ASP A 284 -15.71 13.84 -14.82
CA ASP A 284 -16.86 13.82 -13.93
C ASP A 284 -16.59 12.86 -12.76
N ALA A 285 -17.35 12.97 -11.68
CA ALA A 285 -17.20 12.09 -10.51
C ALA A 285 -17.23 10.60 -10.90
N PHE A 286 -16.35 9.79 -10.30
CA PHE A 286 -16.09 8.37 -10.61
C PHE A 286 -15.35 8.11 -11.93
N ASP A 287 -15.05 9.12 -12.73
CA ASP A 287 -14.17 8.94 -13.87
C ASP A 287 -12.72 8.80 -13.42
N ALA A 288 -11.96 8.03 -14.20
CA ALA A 288 -10.52 7.92 -14.02
C ALA A 288 -9.79 8.26 -15.33
N TRP A 289 -8.68 8.99 -15.22
CA TRP A 289 -7.77 9.19 -16.34
C TRP A 289 -6.44 8.51 -16.09
N HIS A 290 -6.06 7.65 -17.01
CA HIS A 290 -4.78 6.97 -16.98
C HIS A 290 -3.75 7.69 -17.84
N PHE A 291 -2.65 8.14 -17.20
CA PHE A 291 -1.49 8.73 -17.84
C PHE A 291 -0.36 7.70 -17.93
N SER A 292 0.42 7.77 -19.00
CA SER A 292 1.70 7.09 -19.07
C SER A 292 2.79 8.04 -18.57
N SER A 293 3.32 7.78 -17.38
CA SER A 293 4.34 8.63 -16.74
C SER A 293 5.77 8.37 -17.24
N GLY A 294 5.93 7.82 -18.44
CA GLY A 294 7.24 7.51 -19.00
C GLY A 294 7.93 6.28 -18.41
N ALA A 295 9.19 6.08 -18.75
CA ALA A 295 9.91 4.84 -18.40
C ALA A 295 10.23 4.68 -16.89
N GLU A 296 10.30 5.77 -16.14
CA GLU A 296 10.64 5.77 -14.71
C GLU A 296 9.43 5.94 -13.80
N GLY A 297 8.36 6.60 -14.27
CA GLY A 297 7.13 6.78 -13.51
C GLY A 297 7.25 7.63 -12.24
N THR A 298 8.36 8.34 -12.03
CA THR A 298 8.60 9.16 -10.85
C THR A 298 8.67 10.64 -11.24
N GLY A 299 8.04 11.51 -10.44
CA GLY A 299 8.10 12.96 -10.61
C GLY A 299 7.10 13.53 -11.62
N PHE A 300 6.13 12.75 -12.10
CA PHE A 300 5.05 13.28 -12.94
C PHE A 300 4.09 14.11 -12.10
N PHE A 301 3.88 15.36 -12.50
CA PHE A 301 3.01 16.29 -11.77
C PHE A 301 1.54 16.16 -12.17
N VAL A 302 0.67 16.17 -11.17
CA VAL A 302 -0.78 16.24 -11.33
C VAL A 302 -1.30 17.42 -10.49
N GLY A 303 -1.95 18.39 -11.14
CA GLY A 303 -2.73 19.43 -10.50
C GLY A 303 -4.21 19.25 -10.82
N ALA A 304 -5.10 19.81 -10.00
CA ALA A 304 -6.53 19.84 -10.27
C ALA A 304 -7.19 21.07 -9.64
N ASP A 305 -8.36 21.47 -10.17
CA ASP A 305 -9.14 22.58 -9.60
C ASP A 305 -10.06 22.14 -8.45
N HIS A 306 -10.27 20.84 -8.29
CA HIS A 306 -10.95 20.18 -7.17
C HIS A 306 -10.07 19.08 -6.59
N PRO A 307 -10.31 18.63 -5.35
CA PRO A 307 -9.59 17.49 -4.79
C PRO A 307 -9.77 16.22 -5.64
N VAL A 308 -8.67 15.46 -5.84
CA VAL A 308 -8.65 14.22 -6.62
C VAL A 308 -7.92 13.12 -5.86
N ALA A 309 -8.24 11.86 -6.15
CA ALA A 309 -7.40 10.74 -5.72
C ALA A 309 -6.42 10.40 -6.84
N VAL A 310 -5.13 10.33 -6.51
CA VAL A 310 -4.06 10.02 -7.47
C VAL A 310 -3.38 8.74 -7.07
N PHE A 311 -3.31 7.78 -7.99
CA PHE A 311 -2.62 6.51 -7.82
C PHE A 311 -1.43 6.46 -8.78
N SER A 312 -0.32 5.92 -8.31
CA SER A 312 0.89 5.78 -9.11
C SER A 312 1.54 4.43 -8.91
N GLY A 313 2.17 3.92 -9.96
CA GLY A 313 2.81 2.63 -9.90
C GLY A 313 3.19 2.07 -11.27
N VAL A 314 3.25 0.76 -11.35
CA VAL A 314 3.65 0.02 -12.56
C VAL A 314 3.05 -1.37 -12.57
N ASP A 315 2.64 -1.84 -13.75
CA ASP A 315 1.99 -3.14 -13.92
C ASP A 315 2.91 -4.34 -13.60
N CYS A 316 4.23 -4.21 -13.84
CA CYS A 316 5.19 -5.28 -13.57
C CYS A 316 6.62 -4.74 -13.63
N THR A 317 7.34 -4.73 -12.50
CA THR A 317 8.73 -4.28 -12.46
C THR A 317 9.64 -5.16 -11.63
N MET A 318 10.93 -5.04 -11.87
CA MET A 318 11.98 -5.71 -11.11
C MET A 318 12.80 -4.67 -10.36
N VAL A 319 12.97 -4.86 -9.05
CA VAL A 319 13.82 -4.01 -8.23
C VAL A 319 15.07 -4.79 -7.82
N PRO A 320 16.28 -4.30 -8.09
CA PRO A 320 16.58 -3.03 -8.76
C PRO A 320 16.40 -3.05 -10.29
N GLU A 321 16.66 -4.17 -11.00
CA GLU A 321 16.57 -4.30 -12.45
C GLU A 321 16.81 -5.75 -12.91
N PHE A 322 16.59 -6.03 -14.20
CA PHE A 322 16.99 -7.31 -14.81
C PHE A 322 18.51 -7.59 -14.60
N PRO A 323 18.97 -8.81 -14.26
CA PRO A 323 18.22 -10.08 -14.29
C PRO A 323 17.58 -10.50 -12.96
N TRP A 324 17.23 -9.58 -12.09
CA TRP A 324 16.64 -9.85 -10.79
C TRP A 324 15.15 -10.19 -10.93
N TYR A 325 14.87 -11.45 -11.38
CA TYR A 325 13.51 -11.99 -11.46
C TYR A 325 12.90 -12.11 -10.05
N ALA A 326 11.60 -12.06 -9.78
CA ALA A 326 10.51 -11.91 -10.68
C ALA A 326 10.05 -10.45 -10.71
N CYS A 327 9.07 -10.11 -11.54
CA CYS A 327 8.50 -8.78 -11.51
C CYS A 327 7.23 -8.78 -10.69
N ASP A 328 7.01 -7.71 -9.94
CA ASP A 328 5.78 -7.48 -9.21
C ASP A 328 5.10 -6.18 -9.64
N HIS A 329 3.83 -6.09 -9.34
CA HIS A 329 3.02 -4.90 -9.44
C HIS A 329 3.43 -3.91 -8.35
N LEU A 330 3.48 -2.62 -8.68
CA LEU A 330 3.63 -1.56 -7.68
C LEU A 330 2.44 -0.64 -7.78
N GLU A 331 1.86 -0.30 -6.64
CA GLU A 331 0.71 0.60 -6.59
C GLU A 331 0.65 1.33 -5.26
N GLU A 332 0.46 2.65 -5.28
CA GLU A 332 0.17 3.46 -4.11
C GLU A 332 -0.77 4.60 -4.46
N GLN A 333 -1.74 4.88 -3.60
CA GLN A 333 -2.43 6.16 -3.60
C GLN A 333 -1.46 7.22 -3.08
N MET A 334 -1.15 8.20 -3.91
CA MET A 334 -0.14 9.20 -3.59
C MET A 334 -0.60 10.15 -2.49
N LEU A 335 0.30 10.42 -1.55
CA LEU A 335 0.11 11.50 -0.57
C LEU A 335 0.08 12.85 -1.29
N PRO A 336 -0.87 13.74 -0.96
CA PRO A 336 -0.87 15.08 -1.53
C PRO A 336 0.40 15.84 -1.17
N LEU A 337 0.86 16.70 -2.09
CA LEU A 337 2.09 17.48 -1.88
C LEU A 337 2.06 18.31 -0.60
N SER A 338 0.90 18.83 -0.23
CA SER A 338 0.73 19.61 1.01
C SER A 338 1.06 18.83 2.28
N ALA A 339 0.95 17.48 2.25
CA ALA A 339 1.29 16.61 3.38
C ALA A 339 2.77 16.17 3.41
N TRP A 340 3.57 16.48 2.39
CA TRP A 340 4.99 16.14 2.37
C TRP A 340 5.77 17.00 3.38
N GLY A 341 6.59 16.33 4.19
CA GLY A 341 7.42 16.97 5.21
C GLY A 341 8.85 17.20 4.77
N THR A 342 9.64 17.66 5.72
CA THR A 342 11.08 17.88 5.58
C THR A 342 11.91 16.89 6.38
N HIS A 343 11.26 16.00 7.12
CA HIS A 343 11.91 15.08 8.05
C HIS A 343 11.29 13.68 7.98
N TYR A 344 12.14 12.68 7.76
CA TYR A 344 11.72 11.28 7.66
C TYR A 344 12.67 10.36 8.41
N VAL A 345 12.13 9.21 8.87
CA VAL A 345 12.92 8.07 9.32
C VAL A 345 12.70 6.92 8.36
N GLY A 346 13.75 6.54 7.64
CA GLY A 346 13.75 5.39 6.73
C GLY A 346 13.94 4.10 7.52
N GLY A 347 12.84 3.53 8.03
CA GLY A 347 12.81 2.23 8.68
C GLY A 347 12.84 1.11 7.64
N ARG A 348 13.89 0.26 7.66
CA ARG A 348 13.93 -0.91 6.77
C ARG A 348 12.88 -1.95 7.18
N HIS A 349 12.33 -2.69 6.22
CA HIS A 349 11.52 -3.88 6.50
C HIS A 349 12.31 -4.98 7.23
N PRO A 350 11.66 -5.97 7.88
CA PRO A 350 12.34 -7.10 8.50
C PRO A 350 13.25 -7.85 7.52
N HIS A 351 14.31 -8.45 8.05
CA HIS A 351 15.14 -9.37 7.29
C HIS A 351 14.30 -10.59 6.87
N ARG A 352 14.16 -10.81 5.55
CA ARG A 352 13.22 -11.79 5.02
C ARG A 352 13.63 -13.25 5.25
N VAL A 353 14.91 -13.57 5.09
CA VAL A 353 15.41 -14.96 5.12
C VAL A 353 16.71 -15.12 5.95
N PRO A 354 16.71 -14.76 7.24
CA PRO A 354 17.93 -14.80 8.07
C PRO A 354 18.55 -16.21 8.20
N ALA A 355 17.74 -17.25 8.03
CA ALA A 355 18.22 -18.63 8.06
C ALA A 355 19.06 -19.02 6.84
N ILE A 356 18.87 -18.35 5.70
CA ILE A 356 19.56 -18.61 4.43
C ILE A 356 20.69 -17.61 4.20
N ASN A 357 20.41 -16.33 4.41
CA ASN A 357 21.36 -15.24 4.33
C ASN A 357 21.46 -14.55 5.69
N PRO A 358 22.57 -14.67 6.43
CA PRO A 358 22.69 -14.07 7.76
C PRO A 358 22.82 -12.54 7.74
N GLU A 359 23.22 -11.96 6.60
CA GLU A 359 23.31 -10.51 6.42
C GLU A 359 22.00 -10.01 5.82
N PRO A 360 21.43 -8.91 6.34
CA PRO A 360 20.22 -8.33 5.80
C PRO A 360 20.43 -7.81 4.37
N GLU A 361 19.42 -7.97 3.55
CA GLU A 361 19.39 -7.45 2.19
C GLU A 361 19.32 -5.92 2.16
N ASP A 362 19.79 -5.34 1.04
CA ASP A 362 19.58 -3.94 0.74
C ASP A 362 18.10 -3.64 0.47
N VAL A 363 17.62 -2.56 1.06
CA VAL A 363 16.35 -1.90 0.74
C VAL A 363 16.64 -0.76 -0.23
N PHE A 364 15.80 -0.58 -1.22
CA PHE A 364 15.95 0.48 -2.22
C PHE A 364 15.08 1.68 -1.85
N TRP A 365 15.62 2.87 -2.08
CA TRP A 365 14.98 4.11 -1.68
C TRP A 365 15.02 5.12 -2.81
N ARG A 366 13.97 5.94 -2.89
CA ARG A 366 13.95 7.17 -3.69
C ARG A 366 13.60 8.37 -2.83
N ILE A 367 14.23 9.50 -3.12
CA ILE A 367 13.90 10.81 -2.57
C ILE A 367 13.45 11.66 -3.74
N ILE A 368 12.24 12.26 -3.63
CA ILE A 368 11.60 13.06 -4.68
C ILE A 368 11.42 14.47 -4.14
N GLY A 369 11.94 15.48 -4.82
CA GLY A 369 11.83 16.90 -4.40
C GLY A 369 10.49 17.51 -4.76
N ALA A 370 9.84 18.15 -3.80
CA ALA A 370 8.61 18.92 -4.04
C ALA A 370 8.88 20.37 -4.48
N VAL A 371 10.08 20.87 -4.25
CA VAL A 371 10.50 22.26 -4.50
C VAL A 371 11.86 22.26 -5.17
N GLU A 372 12.13 23.28 -6.01
CA GLU A 372 13.45 23.52 -6.62
C GLU A 372 14.56 23.65 -5.58
N ASP A 373 15.79 23.26 -5.97
CA ASP A 373 17.00 23.38 -5.16
C ASP A 373 16.92 22.69 -3.77
N THR A 374 16.20 21.60 -3.66
CA THR A 374 16.07 20.82 -2.42
C THR A 374 17.35 20.03 -2.12
N THR A 375 17.85 20.16 -0.89
CA THR A 375 19.00 19.41 -0.35
C THR A 375 18.54 18.48 0.76
N VAL A 376 18.79 17.16 0.62
CA VAL A 376 18.48 16.18 1.65
C VAL A 376 19.76 15.56 2.21
N THR A 377 19.86 15.50 3.54
CA THR A 377 20.97 14.89 4.28
C THR A 377 20.50 13.63 5.00
N LEU A 378 21.28 12.56 4.90
CA LEU A 378 21.01 11.27 5.56
C LEU A 378 21.94 11.05 6.75
N THR A 379 21.41 10.52 7.86
CA THR A 379 22.15 10.17 9.07
C THR A 379 21.80 8.73 9.50
N PRO A 380 22.75 7.77 9.49
CA PRO A 380 24.12 7.90 8.93
C PRO A 380 24.11 8.19 7.42
N PRO A 381 25.22 8.64 6.82
CA PRO A 381 25.27 9.06 5.41
C PRO A 381 25.30 7.86 4.45
N VAL A 382 24.25 7.05 4.45
CA VAL A 382 24.13 5.79 3.70
C VAL A 382 24.21 5.96 2.19
N ALA A 383 23.89 7.15 1.65
CA ALA A 383 24.05 7.50 0.23
C ALA A 383 25.39 8.21 -0.08
N GLY A 384 26.33 8.29 0.88
CA GLY A 384 27.67 8.83 0.70
C GLY A 384 27.79 10.34 0.84
N GLY A 385 26.69 11.12 0.87
CA GLY A 385 26.68 12.58 1.04
C GLY A 385 25.30 13.18 0.84
N PRO A 386 25.15 14.51 0.98
CA PRO A 386 23.88 15.17 0.72
C PRO A 386 23.39 14.96 -0.72
N ILE A 387 22.08 14.74 -0.86
CA ILE A 387 21.39 14.58 -2.14
C ILE A 387 20.88 15.96 -2.58
N GLN A 388 21.11 16.32 -3.85
CA GLN A 388 20.69 17.58 -4.44
C GLN A 388 19.64 17.32 -5.51
N LEU A 389 18.48 17.95 -5.41
CA LEU A 389 17.37 17.89 -6.35
C LEU A 389 17.14 19.30 -6.88
N ALA A 390 17.42 19.52 -8.17
CA ALA A 390 17.47 20.86 -8.74
C ALA A 390 16.09 21.39 -9.15
N GLN A 391 15.17 20.50 -9.53
CA GLN A 391 13.85 20.85 -10.03
C GLN A 391 12.76 20.10 -9.27
N VAL A 392 11.52 20.60 -9.32
CA VAL A 392 10.33 19.90 -8.82
C VAL A 392 10.21 18.56 -9.55
N GLY A 393 9.96 17.49 -8.81
CA GLY A 393 9.87 16.13 -9.36
C GLY A 393 11.21 15.45 -9.64
N ASP A 394 12.37 16.16 -9.52
CA ASP A 394 13.68 15.51 -9.54
C ASP A 394 13.75 14.46 -8.43
N TRP A 395 14.43 13.36 -8.71
CA TRP A 395 14.59 12.29 -7.73
C TRP A 395 16.01 11.71 -7.73
N ALA A 396 16.36 11.09 -6.62
CA ALA A 396 17.60 10.35 -6.47
C ALA A 396 17.34 9.01 -5.78
N GLY A 397 17.97 7.95 -6.31
CA GLY A 397 17.84 6.60 -5.76
C GLY A 397 19.14 6.12 -5.11
N PHE A 398 19.02 5.31 -4.05
CA PHE A 398 20.13 4.61 -3.38
C PHE A 398 19.62 3.30 -2.76
N SER A 399 20.54 2.45 -2.29
CA SER A 399 20.20 1.27 -1.52
C SER A 399 21.03 1.17 -0.25
N THR A 400 20.46 0.57 0.78
CA THR A 400 21.14 0.32 2.05
C THR A 400 20.45 -0.79 2.83
N ALA A 401 21.24 -1.54 3.60
CA ALA A 401 20.74 -2.50 4.58
C ALA A 401 20.45 -1.85 5.95
N GLU A 402 20.74 -0.56 6.11
CA GLU A 402 20.61 0.17 7.36
C GLU A 402 19.38 1.09 7.36
N SER A 403 18.76 1.29 8.52
CA SER A 403 17.79 2.38 8.74
C SER A 403 18.51 3.70 8.93
N PHE A 404 17.85 4.82 8.59
CA PHE A 404 18.46 6.15 8.61
C PHE A 404 17.41 7.24 8.87
N GLU A 405 17.88 8.40 9.28
CA GLU A 405 17.12 9.65 9.32
C GLU A 405 17.43 10.46 8.04
N ALA A 406 16.40 11.09 7.45
CA ALA A 406 16.53 11.97 6.30
C ALA A 406 15.96 13.35 6.64
N THR A 407 16.76 14.41 6.46
CA THR A 407 16.34 15.80 6.70
C THR A 407 16.59 16.66 5.47
N GLY A 408 15.57 17.37 5.02
CA GLY A 408 15.60 18.28 3.88
C GLY A 408 15.51 19.74 4.30
N ASP A 409 16.01 20.64 3.45
CA ASP A 409 15.80 22.09 3.58
C ASP A 409 14.47 22.56 2.95
N ASN A 410 13.81 21.67 2.18
CA ASN A 410 12.49 21.85 1.59
C ASN A 410 11.70 20.52 1.66
N PRO A 411 10.37 20.53 1.45
CA PRO A 411 9.57 19.30 1.42
C PRO A 411 10.03 18.32 0.33
N PHE A 412 10.05 17.03 0.69
CA PHE A 412 10.36 15.93 -0.21
C PHE A 412 9.58 14.69 0.18
N LEU A 413 9.50 13.69 -0.69
CA LEU A 413 8.96 12.36 -0.39
C LEU A 413 10.11 11.35 -0.30
N LEU A 414 10.07 10.50 0.72
CA LEU A 414 10.89 9.31 0.83
C LEU A 414 10.06 8.08 0.48
N VAL A 415 10.51 7.28 -0.49
CA VAL A 415 9.82 6.07 -0.94
C VAL A 415 10.73 4.86 -0.78
N GLN A 416 10.20 3.82 -0.16
CA GLN A 416 10.85 2.52 0.01
C GLN A 416 10.40 1.56 -1.09
N TYR A 417 11.34 0.73 -1.58
CA TYR A 417 11.05 -0.37 -2.49
C TYR A 417 11.72 -1.65 -1.97
N MET A 418 10.94 -2.71 -1.86
CA MET A 418 11.49 -4.03 -1.60
C MET A 418 12.17 -4.55 -2.87
N SER A 419 13.26 -5.27 -2.72
CA SER A 419 13.92 -5.92 -3.85
C SER A 419 13.26 -7.24 -4.21
N GLY A 420 13.34 -7.63 -5.47
CA GLY A 420 12.93 -8.95 -5.93
C GLY A 420 13.63 -10.07 -5.15
N CYS A 421 12.98 -11.21 -5.05
CA CYS A 421 13.41 -12.37 -4.28
C CYS A 421 14.84 -12.85 -4.63
N TYR A 422 15.28 -12.65 -5.85
CA TYR A 422 16.66 -13.00 -6.28
C TYR A 422 17.76 -12.16 -5.63
N ASN A 423 17.46 -10.96 -5.18
CA ASN A 423 18.42 -10.12 -4.50
C ASN A 423 18.70 -10.60 -3.06
N VAL A 424 17.77 -11.34 -2.50
CA VAL A 424 17.83 -11.82 -1.10
C VAL A 424 18.74 -13.04 -0.96
N ILE A 425 18.84 -13.87 -2.00
CA ILE A 425 19.58 -15.15 -1.96
C ILE A 425 20.73 -15.09 -2.94
N THR A 426 21.90 -14.70 -2.47
CA THR A 426 23.12 -14.50 -3.28
C THR A 426 23.86 -15.77 -3.64
N SER A 427 23.29 -16.99 -3.52
CA SER A 427 23.99 -18.21 -3.85
C SER A 427 24.04 -18.45 -5.37
N SER A 428 25.25 -18.56 -5.91
CA SER A 428 25.56 -18.82 -7.32
C SER A 428 25.11 -20.21 -7.83
N GLU A 429 24.46 -21.02 -7.01
CA GLU A 429 24.18 -22.44 -7.31
C GLU A 429 22.74 -22.71 -7.74
N SER A 430 21.83 -21.77 -7.62
CA SER A 430 20.44 -21.91 -8.12
C SER A 430 19.85 -20.57 -8.50
N PRO A 431 19.57 -20.32 -9.78
CA PRO A 431 18.91 -19.08 -10.21
C PRO A 431 17.39 -19.05 -9.96
N ASN A 432 16.83 -20.01 -9.22
CA ASN A 432 15.39 -20.13 -8.96
C ASN A 432 15.08 -20.09 -7.44
N ASN A 433 15.71 -19.20 -6.71
CA ASN A 433 15.63 -19.19 -5.25
C ASN A 433 14.41 -18.51 -4.64
N CYS A 434 13.45 -18.01 -5.44
CA CYS A 434 12.14 -17.59 -4.95
C CYS A 434 11.34 -18.78 -4.36
N ASP A 435 11.75 -20.02 -4.64
CA ASP A 435 11.06 -21.24 -4.21
C ASP A 435 11.29 -21.63 -2.73
N GLN A 436 11.99 -20.82 -1.94
CA GLN A 436 12.36 -21.20 -0.57
C GLN A 436 11.72 -20.28 0.48
N GLY A 437 10.43 -20.46 0.73
CA GLY A 437 9.72 -19.75 1.80
C GLY A 437 9.20 -18.38 1.38
N ALA A 438 8.70 -17.62 2.34
CA ALA A 438 8.18 -16.26 2.15
C ALA A 438 9.32 -15.28 1.85
N THR A 439 9.75 -15.23 0.61
CA THR A 439 10.88 -14.41 0.16
C THR A 439 10.47 -13.04 -0.34
N GLY A 440 9.18 -12.83 -0.59
CA GLY A 440 8.65 -11.57 -1.13
C GLY A 440 9.17 -11.24 -2.53
N ASP A 441 8.62 -10.22 -3.13
CA ASP A 441 9.03 -9.60 -4.37
C ASP A 441 8.87 -8.07 -4.26
N PRO A 442 9.12 -7.23 -5.28
CA PRO A 442 9.00 -5.79 -5.12
C PRO A 442 7.65 -5.31 -4.57
N TYR A 443 7.70 -4.38 -3.65
CA TYR A 443 6.60 -3.48 -3.30
C TYR A 443 7.09 -2.03 -3.31
N MET A 444 6.17 -1.07 -3.33
CA MET A 444 6.42 0.35 -3.18
C MET A 444 5.68 0.88 -1.94
N LEU A 445 6.36 1.67 -1.11
CA LEU A 445 5.80 2.22 0.11
C LEU A 445 6.23 3.68 0.28
N GLN A 446 5.30 4.60 0.45
CA GLN A 446 5.57 5.98 0.81
C GLN A 446 5.84 6.08 2.32
N ALA A 447 7.03 6.55 2.72
CA ALA A 447 7.32 6.77 4.13
C ALA A 447 6.51 7.95 4.68
N THR A 448 6.05 7.83 5.92
CA THR A 448 5.37 8.92 6.62
C THR A 448 6.38 9.91 7.17
N PRO A 449 6.28 11.22 6.85
CA PRO A 449 7.16 12.22 7.45
C PRO A 449 6.91 12.34 8.96
N VAL A 450 7.96 12.66 9.72
CA VAL A 450 7.89 12.78 11.18
C VAL A 450 6.80 13.78 11.62
N GLU A 451 6.59 14.83 10.83
CA GLU A 451 5.57 15.85 11.06
C GLU A 451 4.12 15.33 10.96
N GLN A 452 3.94 14.13 10.40
CA GLN A 452 2.62 13.47 10.23
C GLN A 452 2.47 12.22 11.10
N TRP A 453 3.40 11.95 12.00
CA TRP A 453 3.32 10.83 12.93
C TRP A 453 2.15 10.99 13.91
N LEU A 454 1.60 9.87 14.36
CA LEU A 454 0.45 9.80 15.25
C LEU A 454 0.76 8.98 16.50
N THR A 455 -0.07 9.15 17.54
CA THR A 455 -0.02 8.33 18.77
C THR A 455 -1.01 7.16 18.74
N GLN A 456 -1.92 7.13 17.76
CA GLN A 456 -2.96 6.11 17.59
C GLN A 456 -3.08 5.78 16.12
N LEU A 457 -2.77 4.54 15.75
CA LEU A 457 -2.67 4.11 14.36
C LEU A 457 -3.43 2.80 14.16
N PRO A 458 -4.64 2.85 13.58
CA PRO A 458 -5.30 1.67 13.07
C PRO A 458 -4.74 1.30 11.69
N PHE A 459 -4.46 0.01 11.48
CA PHE A 459 -4.00 -0.51 10.19
C PHE A 459 -4.51 -1.93 9.94
N LEU A 460 -4.27 -2.47 8.75
CA LEU A 460 -4.81 -3.74 8.29
C LEU A 460 -3.69 -4.66 7.82
N THR A 461 -3.87 -5.98 7.97
CA THR A 461 -3.09 -7.00 7.28
C THR A 461 -3.97 -7.88 6.41
N ASP A 462 -3.40 -8.55 5.42
CA ASP A 462 -4.13 -9.43 4.49
C ASP A 462 -3.83 -10.90 4.80
N SER A 463 -4.86 -11.63 5.22
CA SER A 463 -4.79 -13.04 5.59
C SER A 463 -4.39 -14.02 4.46
N SER A 464 -4.15 -13.53 3.25
CA SER A 464 -3.63 -14.36 2.15
C SER A 464 -2.11 -14.49 2.13
N TYR A 465 -1.41 -13.72 3.00
CA TYR A 465 0.05 -13.77 3.13
C TYR A 465 0.47 -14.67 4.29
N PRO A 466 1.54 -15.46 4.15
CA PRO A 466 2.05 -16.32 5.22
C PRO A 466 2.90 -15.59 6.25
N ARG A 467 3.31 -14.35 5.99
CA ARG A 467 4.01 -13.51 6.95
C ARG A 467 3.63 -12.06 6.78
N ASP A 468 3.03 -11.50 7.82
CA ASP A 468 2.70 -10.11 7.95
C ASP A 468 3.48 -9.47 9.10
N PHE A 469 3.91 -8.21 8.90
CA PHE A 469 4.74 -7.51 9.86
C PHE A 469 4.43 -6.03 9.91
N VAL A 470 4.77 -5.42 11.03
CA VAL A 470 4.79 -3.97 11.21
C VAL A 470 6.23 -3.50 11.50
N THR A 471 6.62 -2.39 10.87
CA THR A 471 7.85 -1.65 11.18
C THR A 471 7.47 -0.34 11.84
N ILE A 472 8.05 -0.07 13.01
CA ILE A 472 7.72 1.07 13.87
C ILE A 472 8.95 1.96 13.99
N MET A 473 8.81 3.23 13.67
CA MET A 473 9.82 4.27 13.85
C MET A 473 9.41 5.15 15.03
N ARG A 474 10.27 5.27 16.04
CA ARG A 474 10.00 6.07 17.26
C ARG A 474 11.21 6.86 17.73
N GLU A 475 11.02 7.90 18.52
CA GLU A 475 12.09 8.45 19.35
C GLU A 475 12.45 7.46 20.45
N GLN A 476 13.74 7.38 20.81
CA GLN A 476 14.23 6.47 21.85
C GLN A 476 13.54 6.72 23.18
N GLY A 477 12.95 5.65 23.74
CA GLY A 477 12.25 5.67 25.02
C GLY A 477 10.76 5.99 24.93
N THR A 478 10.21 6.14 23.73
CA THR A 478 8.75 6.19 23.51
C THR A 478 8.15 4.81 23.83
N THR A 479 7.09 4.77 24.63
CA THR A 479 6.36 3.54 24.90
C THR A 479 5.36 3.27 23.77
N VAL A 480 5.41 2.08 23.19
CA VAL A 480 4.51 1.65 22.11
C VAL A 480 3.81 0.36 22.51
N SER A 481 2.53 0.26 22.20
CA SER A 481 1.71 -0.93 22.48
C SER A 481 0.91 -1.32 21.24
N LEU A 482 0.79 -2.62 20.99
CA LEU A 482 -0.14 -3.24 20.05
C LEU A 482 -1.25 -3.94 20.83
N ASP A 483 -2.50 -3.84 20.41
CA ASP A 483 -3.64 -4.46 21.09
C ASP A 483 -3.45 -5.97 21.28
N CYS A 484 -2.86 -6.63 20.28
CA CYS A 484 -2.63 -8.08 20.28
C CYS A 484 -1.39 -8.52 21.11
N LEU A 485 -0.42 -7.61 21.34
CA LEU A 485 0.85 -7.94 22.03
C LEU A 485 0.97 -7.26 23.40
N GLY A 486 0.29 -6.12 23.60
CA GLY A 486 0.54 -5.22 24.71
C GLY A 486 1.74 -4.32 24.46
N GLU A 487 2.41 -3.87 25.51
CA GLU A 487 3.63 -3.04 25.41
C GLU A 487 4.76 -3.80 24.72
N ILE A 488 5.33 -3.20 23.67
CA ILE A 488 6.42 -3.78 22.88
C ILE A 488 7.73 -3.56 23.64
N ASP A 489 8.44 -4.65 23.94
CA ASP A 489 9.72 -4.60 24.68
C ASP A 489 10.79 -3.86 23.88
N ASP A 490 11.61 -3.05 24.57
CA ASP A 490 12.70 -2.27 23.97
C ASP A 490 13.71 -3.11 23.16
N SER A 491 13.77 -4.43 23.40
CA SER A 491 14.63 -5.33 22.62
C SER A 491 14.22 -5.50 21.16
N HIS A 492 12.99 -5.12 20.80
CA HIS A 492 12.54 -5.08 19.40
C HIS A 492 13.13 -3.89 18.63
N PHE A 493 13.61 -2.87 19.35
CA PHE A 493 14.04 -1.61 18.74
C PHE A 493 15.56 -1.53 18.58
N THR A 494 16.00 -1.12 17.41
CA THR A 494 17.42 -0.90 17.09
C THR A 494 17.66 0.58 16.85
N PRO A 495 18.54 1.24 17.65
CA PRO A 495 18.85 2.65 17.48
C PRO A 495 19.51 2.95 16.12
N ILE A 496 19.12 4.06 15.49
CA ILE A 496 19.78 4.60 14.30
C ILE A 496 20.99 5.41 14.73
N PRO A 497 22.22 5.03 14.32
CA PRO A 497 23.43 5.70 14.77
C PRO A 497 23.48 7.19 14.45
N GLY A 498 23.67 8.02 15.48
CA GLY A 498 23.81 9.47 15.33
C GLY A 498 22.50 10.24 15.36
N THR A 499 21.39 9.59 15.62
CA THR A 499 20.05 10.17 15.72
C THR A 499 19.42 9.91 17.10
N ILE A 500 18.23 10.46 17.33
CA ILE A 500 17.38 10.15 18.50
C ILE A 500 16.41 9.02 18.21
N TYR A 501 16.36 8.51 16.97
CA TYR A 501 15.38 7.53 16.52
C TYR A 501 15.87 6.10 16.64
N GLU A 502 14.93 5.18 16.71
CA GLU A 502 15.13 3.74 16.63
C GLU A 502 13.99 3.08 15.85
N VAL A 503 14.26 1.91 15.29
CA VAL A 503 13.32 1.14 14.46
C VAL A 503 13.07 -0.20 15.11
N GLY A 504 11.79 -0.50 15.31
CA GLY A 504 11.29 -1.78 15.82
C GLY A 504 10.55 -2.56 14.76
N GLN A 505 10.47 -3.88 14.92
CA GLN A 505 9.76 -4.78 14.00
C GLN A 505 9.02 -5.83 14.83
N VAL A 506 7.77 -6.11 14.44
CA VAL A 506 6.92 -7.14 15.07
C VAL A 506 6.29 -7.97 13.95
N ASP A 507 6.42 -9.28 14.04
CA ASP A 507 5.69 -10.21 13.17
C ASP A 507 4.25 -10.35 13.68
N LEU A 508 3.27 -10.02 12.83
CA LEU A 508 1.83 -10.04 13.16
C LEU A 508 1.18 -11.38 12.83
N ASP A 509 1.64 -12.03 11.77
CA ASP A 509 1.31 -13.43 11.45
C ASP A 509 2.53 -14.16 10.89
N ILE A 510 2.60 -15.47 11.17
CA ILE A 510 3.57 -16.38 10.57
C ILE A 510 2.84 -17.68 10.20
N ASP A 511 2.76 -17.98 8.91
CA ASP A 511 2.15 -19.18 8.34
C ASP A 511 0.67 -19.40 8.77
N GLY A 512 -0.10 -18.32 9.00
CA GLY A 512 -1.49 -18.38 9.47
C GLY A 512 -1.65 -18.98 10.88
N GLN A 513 -0.56 -18.95 11.68
CA GLN A 513 -0.56 -19.48 13.05
C GLN A 513 -0.56 -18.36 14.11
N GLY A 514 -0.60 -17.11 13.65
CA GLY A 514 -0.39 -15.93 14.48
C GLY A 514 1.08 -15.55 14.60
N GLY A 515 1.32 -14.31 14.97
CA GLY A 515 2.65 -13.74 15.15
C GLY A 515 3.08 -13.72 16.61
N GLU A 516 3.63 -12.59 17.04
CA GLU A 516 4.04 -12.38 18.42
C GLU A 516 2.81 -12.14 19.32
N GLY A 517 2.82 -12.66 20.54
CA GLY A 517 1.70 -12.53 21.47
C GLY A 517 0.45 -13.24 20.98
N ASP A 518 -0.66 -12.51 20.92
CA ASP A 518 -1.95 -12.96 20.39
C ASP A 518 -2.25 -12.35 19.01
N CYS A 519 -1.22 -11.82 18.30
CA CYS A 519 -1.38 -11.17 17.01
C CYS A 519 -1.79 -12.17 15.93
N VAL A 520 -2.72 -11.75 15.09
CA VAL A 520 -3.24 -12.46 13.92
C VAL A 520 -3.58 -11.44 12.83
N ASP A 521 -3.80 -11.89 11.60
CA ASP A 521 -4.21 -11.01 10.51
C ASP A 521 -5.52 -10.27 10.77
N GLY A 522 -5.69 -9.17 10.06
CA GLY A 522 -6.88 -8.34 10.07
C GLY A 522 -6.66 -6.93 10.59
N ALA A 523 -7.62 -6.39 11.33
CA ALA A 523 -7.53 -5.06 11.91
C ALA A 523 -6.60 -5.06 13.13
N GLN A 524 -5.65 -4.15 13.13
CA GLN A 524 -4.67 -3.93 14.20
C GLN A 524 -4.79 -2.50 14.73
N PHE A 525 -4.41 -2.30 15.97
CA PHE A 525 -4.39 -0.98 16.58
C PHE A 525 -3.12 -0.77 17.41
N LEU A 526 -2.36 0.26 17.06
CA LEU A 526 -1.15 0.66 17.76
C LEU A 526 -1.39 1.94 18.53
N THR A 527 -0.92 2.00 19.76
CA THR A 527 -0.90 3.20 20.61
C THR A 527 0.51 3.51 21.09
N ALA A 528 0.82 4.80 21.22
CA ALA A 528 2.11 5.25 21.75
C ALA A 528 1.92 6.50 22.63
N ASP A 529 2.87 6.72 23.56
CA ASP A 529 2.87 7.90 24.44
C ASP A 529 3.49 9.16 23.79
N GLN A 530 4.15 8.99 22.64
CA GLN A 530 4.61 10.04 21.75
C GLN A 530 4.32 9.63 20.31
N PRO A 531 4.22 10.56 19.34
CA PRO A 531 3.99 10.23 17.94
C PRO A 531 5.03 9.25 17.38
N VAL A 532 4.57 8.30 16.58
CA VAL A 532 5.40 7.27 15.91
C VAL A 532 5.00 7.13 14.45
N GLY A 533 5.94 6.70 13.61
CA GLY A 533 5.69 6.30 12.24
C GLY A 533 5.54 4.78 12.14
N VAL A 534 4.64 4.35 11.26
CA VAL A 534 4.36 2.92 11.07
C VAL A 534 4.32 2.60 9.58
N SER A 535 4.94 1.49 9.20
CA SER A 535 4.73 0.85 7.91
C SER A 535 4.34 -0.61 8.09
N VAL A 536 3.44 -1.07 7.26
CA VAL A 536 2.89 -2.43 7.26
C VAL A 536 3.34 -3.15 6.00
N GLY A 537 3.61 -4.42 6.10
CA GLY A 537 3.95 -5.22 4.93
C GLY A 537 3.72 -6.69 5.15
N GLY A 538 3.58 -7.41 4.05
CA GLY A 538 3.49 -8.86 4.03
C GLY A 538 4.34 -9.44 2.91
N VAL A 539 4.82 -10.67 3.11
CA VAL A 539 5.64 -11.39 2.14
C VAL A 539 5.13 -12.81 1.95
N ASP A 540 5.08 -13.23 0.69
CA ASP A 540 4.76 -14.60 0.29
C ASP A 540 5.75 -15.07 -0.79
N TRP A 541 5.50 -16.22 -1.38
CA TRP A 541 6.27 -16.72 -2.51
C TRP A 541 6.09 -15.78 -3.72
N ALA A 542 7.20 -15.11 -4.09
CA ALA A 542 7.29 -14.22 -5.26
C ALA A 542 6.21 -13.12 -5.30
N THR A 543 5.82 -12.57 -4.15
CA THR A 543 4.96 -11.40 -4.04
C THR A 543 5.05 -10.77 -2.66
N SER A 544 4.75 -9.49 -2.56
CA SER A 544 4.71 -8.73 -1.30
C SER A 544 3.67 -7.63 -1.40
N TYR A 545 3.35 -7.03 -0.28
CA TYR A 545 2.71 -5.73 -0.22
C TYR A 545 3.38 -4.87 0.84
N GLY A 546 3.24 -3.55 0.71
CA GLY A 546 3.69 -2.61 1.72
C GLY A 546 3.01 -1.26 1.58
N TYR A 547 2.58 -0.67 2.70
CA TYR A 547 1.92 0.63 2.73
C TYR A 547 2.15 1.35 4.06
N PRO A 548 1.99 2.70 4.17
CA PRO A 548 2.09 3.42 5.43
C PRO A 548 0.94 3.01 6.38
N GLY A 549 1.24 2.61 7.62
CA GLY A 549 0.28 2.06 8.59
C GLY A 549 -0.57 3.12 9.31
N GLY A 550 -0.88 4.22 8.65
CA GLY A 550 -1.65 5.35 9.18
C GLY A 550 -0.78 6.58 9.41
N LEU A 551 -1.38 7.76 9.17
CA LEU A 551 -0.71 9.05 9.33
C LEU A 551 -1.72 10.19 9.46
N SER A 552 -1.24 11.33 9.98
CA SER A 552 -1.87 12.63 9.81
C SER A 552 -1.69 13.10 8.36
N LEU A 553 -2.64 13.88 7.86
CA LEU A 553 -2.62 14.44 6.50
C LEU A 553 -2.86 15.95 6.54
N ASN A 554 -2.32 16.58 7.57
CA ASN A 554 -2.36 18.03 7.69
C ASN A 554 -1.54 18.70 6.58
N ALA A 555 -2.06 19.81 6.04
CA ALA A 555 -1.28 20.62 5.13
C ALA A 555 -0.11 21.28 5.90
N LEU A 556 1.12 20.90 5.55
CA LEU A 556 2.36 21.45 6.12
C LEU A 556 2.84 22.68 5.35
N TRP A 557 2.43 22.81 4.10
CA TRP A 557 2.76 23.92 3.20
C TRP A 557 1.74 24.03 2.06
N GLU A 558 1.81 25.09 1.25
CA GLU A 558 0.92 25.32 0.10
C GLU A 558 1.67 25.01 -1.20
N PRO A 559 1.41 23.86 -1.85
CA PRO A 559 2.02 23.50 -3.12
C PRO A 559 1.41 24.27 -4.30
N PRO A 560 2.13 24.40 -5.45
CA PRO A 560 1.58 24.94 -6.67
C PRO A 560 0.49 24.04 -7.25
N LEU A 561 -0.48 24.64 -7.96
CA LEU A 561 -1.53 23.92 -8.68
C LEU A 561 -1.17 23.62 -10.15
N GLU A 562 -0.17 24.29 -10.69
CA GLU A 562 0.29 24.13 -12.07
C GLU A 562 1.68 23.51 -12.12
N PRO A 563 2.00 22.72 -13.16
CA PRO A 563 3.34 22.20 -13.38
C PRO A 563 4.38 23.31 -13.35
N GLN A 564 5.42 23.15 -12.54
CA GLN A 564 6.56 24.07 -12.46
C GLN A 564 7.64 23.56 -13.44
N GLY A 565 7.64 24.07 -14.67
CA GLY A 565 8.57 23.68 -15.72
C GLY A 565 9.73 24.66 -15.92
#